data_12836c8272fce1bde5ccb71351a03547
#
_entry.id   12836c8272fce1bde5ccb71351a03547
#
_cell.length_a   1.000
_cell.length_b   1.000
_cell.length_c   1.000
_cell.angle_alpha   90.00
_cell.angle_beta   90.00
_cell.angle_gamma   90.00
#
_symmetry.space_group_name_H-M   'P 1'
#
loop_
_entity.id
_entity.type
_entity.pdbx_description
1 polymer ?
#
loop_
_entity_poly.entity_id
_entity_poly.type
_entity_poly.pdbx_seq_one_letter_code
_entity_poly.pdbx_strand_id
1 'polypeptide(L)'
;MIDDWLSIFVSASSFVLYWMVDRCIRVKESAMKKFYDKLMQTRHYLHQHPELSGQEFETTAFLRSYLEDLEIRILESGLKTGLVAEVGSGKPVIALRADIDALPILERTGLPYASQNAGVMHACGHDFHQTSLLGAAELLKAMEGDLRGTVRLIFQPAEETSQGASQVLATGLLDDVSAIIGFHNMPQLKAGQLALKAGAMMAGVEKFKVEVEGVSSHAARPDLGVDTVLTLTSIIQNLQALVARTVSPFEAAVLSVTHIEAGATWNVLPQSGFFEGTIRSFNPSLQQRLKEDFIRIVENTAENFGAQVKVFWDHTPPVTYNDPELAELLYEHSQNLAEVLPASPSSAGEDFAFYQEKLPGVFAFIGSNGAENAPDLHHDSMVIDDEAFKVSVPYYVESALFLLQHYRQKVE
;
A
#
# COMPACT_ATOMS: atom_id res chain seq x y z
N MET A 1 -24.18 19.26 30.02
CA MET A 1 -22.99 18.79 29.23
C MET A 1 -23.25 17.53 28.40
N ILE A 2 -24.32 16.78 28.63
CA ILE A 2 -24.72 15.63 27.76
C ILE A 2 -25.63 16.10 26.65
N ASP A 3 -26.39 17.16 26.83
CA ASP A 3 -27.37 17.68 25.84
C ASP A 3 -26.73 18.49 24.70
N ASP A 4 -25.52 19.03 24.88
CA ASP A 4 -24.82 19.81 23.83
C ASP A 4 -24.19 18.92 22.76
N TRP A 5 -23.94 17.63 23.02
CA TRP A 5 -23.43 16.68 22.03
C TRP A 5 -24.53 16.12 21.12
N LEU A 6 -25.77 16.08 21.59
CA LEU A 6 -26.91 15.61 20.78
C LEU A 6 -27.33 16.60 19.69
N SER A 7 -27.03 17.87 19.83
CA SER A 7 -27.40 18.89 18.85
C SER A 7 -26.45 18.98 17.63
N ILE A 8 -25.24 18.45 17.73
CA ILE A 8 -24.24 18.46 16.66
C ILE A 8 -24.44 17.29 15.67
N PHE A 9 -25.19 16.25 16.04
CA PHE A 9 -25.33 15.00 15.29
C PHE A 9 -26.65 14.81 14.54
N VAL A 10 -27.48 15.84 14.43
CA VAL A 10 -28.78 15.75 13.72
C VAL A 10 -28.69 16.37 12.34
N SER A 11 -27.83 15.86 11.47
CA SER A 11 -28.02 15.97 10.02
C SER A 11 -28.02 14.56 9.40
N ALA A 12 -28.95 14.32 8.52
CA ALA A 12 -29.57 13.07 8.11
C ALA A 12 -28.70 12.01 7.39
N SER A 13 -27.44 11.81 7.73
CA SER A 13 -26.59 10.77 7.14
C SER A 13 -25.81 9.89 8.13
N SER A 14 -26.01 10.06 9.42
CA SER A 14 -25.29 9.32 10.47
C SER A 14 -26.10 8.16 11.06
N PHE A 15 -26.75 7.35 10.23
CA PHE A 15 -27.53 6.22 10.72
C PHE A 15 -26.69 5.25 11.54
N VAL A 16 -25.42 5.12 11.21
CA VAL A 16 -24.47 4.22 11.89
C VAL A 16 -23.93 4.85 13.16
N LEU A 17 -23.54 6.11 13.14
CA LEU A 17 -23.15 6.80 14.38
C LEU A 17 -24.33 6.85 15.35
N TYR A 18 -25.54 7.12 14.88
CA TYR A 18 -26.76 7.10 15.69
C TYR A 18 -27.08 5.68 16.20
N TRP A 19 -26.83 4.64 15.40
CA TRP A 19 -27.03 3.26 15.78
C TRP A 19 -25.91 2.75 16.72
N MET A 20 -24.65 3.11 16.46
CA MET A 20 -23.54 2.96 17.44
C MET A 20 -23.83 3.73 18.72
N VAL A 21 -24.44 4.94 18.61
CA VAL A 21 -24.87 5.73 19.75
C VAL A 21 -26.06 5.07 20.46
N ASP A 22 -27.11 4.65 19.83
CA ASP A 22 -28.29 4.13 20.51
C ASP A 22 -28.13 2.67 21.02
N ARG A 23 -27.34 1.83 20.35
CA ARG A 23 -27.04 0.46 20.80
C ARG A 23 -25.64 0.27 21.43
N CYS A 24 -24.59 0.98 20.96
CA CYS A 24 -23.25 0.87 21.52
C CYS A 24 -22.87 2.01 22.46
N ILE A 25 -23.54 3.17 22.48
CA ILE A 25 -23.31 4.27 23.44
C ILE A 25 -24.14 4.08 24.74
N ARG A 26 -24.97 3.11 24.82
CA ARG A 26 -25.20 2.49 26.15
C ARG A 26 -23.96 1.72 26.62
N VAL A 27 -22.95 1.61 25.81
CA VAL A 27 -21.58 1.28 26.15
C VAL A 27 -20.95 2.53 26.75
N LYS A 28 -20.98 2.60 28.12
CA LYS A 28 -20.33 3.62 28.93
C LYS A 28 -18.94 3.95 28.37
N GLU A 29 -18.45 5.19 28.49
CA GLU A 29 -17.07 5.62 28.15
C GLU A 29 -16.00 4.57 28.52
N SER A 30 -16.24 3.83 29.63
CA SER A 30 -15.36 2.75 30.10
C SER A 30 -15.24 1.56 29.13
N ALA A 31 -16.21 1.28 28.26
CA ALA A 31 -16.10 0.15 27.34
C ALA A 31 -15.43 0.56 26.02
N MET A 32 -15.65 1.80 25.54
CA MET A 32 -14.87 2.35 24.43
C MET A 32 -13.39 2.44 24.81
N LYS A 33 -13.09 2.88 26.04
CA LYS A 33 -11.71 2.85 26.53
C LYS A 33 -11.14 1.44 26.51
N LYS A 34 -11.87 0.43 27.03
CA LYS A 34 -11.41 -0.96 27.01
C LYS A 34 -11.20 -1.49 25.60
N PHE A 35 -12.03 -1.09 24.65
CA PHE A 35 -11.88 -1.46 23.24
C PHE A 35 -10.56 -0.92 22.67
N TYR A 36 -10.28 0.38 22.82
CA TYR A 36 -9.03 0.96 22.34
C TYR A 36 -7.81 0.45 23.11
N ASP A 37 -7.92 0.24 24.44
CA ASP A 37 -6.86 -0.37 25.24
C ASP A 37 -6.52 -1.79 24.74
N LYS A 38 -7.54 -2.58 24.33
CA LYS A 38 -7.35 -3.89 23.71
C LYS A 38 -6.63 -3.78 22.35
N LEU A 39 -7.04 -2.86 21.49
CA LEU A 39 -6.39 -2.64 20.18
C LEU A 39 -4.92 -2.21 20.36
N MET A 40 -4.65 -1.29 21.26
CA MET A 40 -3.29 -0.88 21.58
C MET A 40 -2.44 -2.08 22.03
N GLN A 41 -2.94 -2.93 22.92
CA GLN A 41 -2.25 -4.14 23.37
C GLN A 41 -2.03 -5.13 22.20
N THR A 42 -3.02 -5.30 21.34
CA THR A 42 -2.93 -6.14 20.13
C THR A 42 -1.84 -5.63 19.20
N ARG A 43 -1.82 -4.33 18.89
CA ARG A 43 -0.76 -3.72 18.08
C ARG A 43 0.62 -3.90 18.69
N HIS A 44 0.75 -3.64 20.00
CA HIS A 44 2.03 -3.80 20.70
C HIS A 44 2.53 -5.25 20.65
N TYR A 45 1.62 -6.22 20.75
CA TYR A 45 1.98 -7.63 20.57
C TYR A 45 2.47 -7.92 19.15
N LEU A 46 1.75 -7.48 18.12
CA LEU A 46 2.15 -7.64 16.72
C LEU A 46 3.47 -6.93 16.41
N HIS A 47 3.66 -5.72 16.95
CA HIS A 47 4.91 -4.97 16.82
C HIS A 47 6.11 -5.70 17.43
N GLN A 48 5.90 -6.43 18.52
CA GLN A 48 6.94 -7.23 19.17
C GLN A 48 7.33 -8.49 18.38
N HIS A 49 6.45 -8.98 17.49
CA HIS A 49 6.59 -10.24 16.77
C HIS A 49 6.49 -10.05 15.25
N PRO A 50 7.27 -9.11 14.66
CA PRO A 50 7.21 -8.84 13.23
C PRO A 50 7.78 -10.00 12.41
N GLU A 51 7.18 -10.29 11.27
CA GLU A 51 7.64 -11.33 10.34
C GLU A 51 7.82 -10.75 8.94
N LEU A 52 8.83 -11.23 8.22
CA LEU A 52 9.14 -10.76 6.86
C LEU A 52 8.11 -11.23 5.84
N SER A 53 8.02 -10.53 4.71
CA SER A 53 7.18 -10.86 3.56
C SER A 53 7.26 -12.33 3.17
N GLY A 54 6.10 -13.00 3.08
CA GLY A 54 5.96 -14.43 2.75
C GLY A 54 6.37 -15.40 3.86
N GLN A 55 6.65 -14.88 5.07
CA GLN A 55 7.03 -15.64 6.27
C GLN A 55 6.13 -15.31 7.48
N GLU A 56 4.98 -14.64 7.28
CA GLU A 56 4.05 -14.14 8.29
C GLU A 56 3.19 -15.27 8.88
N PHE A 57 3.82 -16.36 9.33
CA PHE A 57 3.11 -17.57 9.79
C PHE A 57 2.47 -17.37 11.16
N GLU A 58 3.22 -16.85 12.14
CA GLU A 58 2.72 -16.61 13.49
C GLU A 58 1.73 -15.45 13.49
N THR A 59 1.99 -14.42 12.69
CA THR A 59 1.05 -13.31 12.46
C THR A 59 -0.28 -13.83 11.90
N THR A 60 -0.22 -14.70 10.88
CA THR A 60 -1.42 -15.32 10.29
C THR A 60 -2.18 -16.19 11.29
N ALA A 61 -1.46 -16.97 12.10
CA ALA A 61 -2.04 -17.81 13.15
C ALA A 61 -2.74 -16.95 14.23
N PHE A 62 -2.10 -15.86 14.63
CA PHE A 62 -2.67 -14.91 15.59
C PHE A 62 -3.96 -14.27 15.05
N LEU A 63 -3.93 -13.75 13.82
CA LEU A 63 -5.09 -13.16 13.15
C LEU A 63 -6.24 -14.15 13.01
N ARG A 64 -5.93 -15.39 12.64
CA ARG A 64 -6.91 -16.49 12.57
C ARG A 64 -7.59 -16.72 13.90
N SER A 65 -6.80 -16.91 14.97
CA SER A 65 -7.33 -17.13 16.32
C SER A 65 -8.21 -15.98 16.79
N TYR A 66 -7.78 -14.73 16.53
CA TYR A 66 -8.55 -13.54 16.89
C TYR A 66 -9.93 -13.50 16.20
N LEU A 67 -9.97 -13.83 14.91
CA LEU A 67 -11.22 -13.85 14.15
C LEU A 67 -12.12 -15.04 14.52
N GLU A 68 -11.54 -16.20 14.82
CA GLU A 68 -12.25 -17.38 15.32
C GLU A 68 -12.90 -17.11 16.70
N ASP A 69 -12.21 -16.43 17.59
CA ASP A 69 -12.75 -16.00 18.89
C ASP A 69 -13.95 -15.04 18.74
N LEU A 70 -14.00 -14.28 17.65
CA LEU A 70 -15.12 -13.42 17.28
C LEU A 70 -16.21 -14.15 16.48
N GLU A 71 -16.06 -15.45 16.23
CA GLU A 71 -16.96 -16.23 15.35
C GLU A 71 -17.12 -15.61 13.94
N ILE A 72 -16.02 -15.02 13.40
CA ILE A 72 -15.99 -14.47 12.05
C ILE A 72 -15.60 -15.58 11.07
N ARG A 73 -16.32 -15.70 9.96
CA ARG A 73 -16.10 -16.72 8.95
C ARG A 73 -14.81 -16.44 8.16
N ILE A 74 -13.84 -17.33 8.28
CA ILE A 74 -12.60 -17.31 7.49
C ILE A 74 -12.82 -18.15 6.23
N LEU A 75 -12.42 -17.60 5.08
CA LEU A 75 -12.58 -18.25 3.78
C LEU A 75 -11.35 -19.10 3.45
N GLU A 76 -11.58 -20.22 2.77
CA GLU A 76 -10.50 -21.06 2.25
C GLU A 76 -9.84 -20.35 1.06
N SER A 77 -8.68 -19.77 1.28
CA SER A 77 -7.98 -18.96 0.27
C SER A 77 -6.85 -19.72 -0.44
N GLY A 78 -6.29 -20.74 0.21
CA GLY A 78 -5.06 -21.40 -0.27
C GLY A 78 -3.79 -20.54 -0.13
N LEU A 79 -3.87 -19.37 0.50
CA LEU A 79 -2.71 -18.52 0.79
C LEU A 79 -1.78 -19.24 1.78
N LYS A 80 -0.48 -19.09 1.57
CA LYS A 80 0.55 -19.64 2.46
C LYS A 80 0.58 -18.87 3.79
N THR A 81 0.49 -17.55 3.72
CA THR A 81 0.39 -16.59 4.82
C THR A 81 -0.68 -15.55 4.49
N GLY A 82 -1.17 -14.83 5.48
CA GLY A 82 -2.34 -13.97 5.35
C GLY A 82 -3.66 -14.78 5.33
N LEU A 83 -4.76 -14.09 5.30
CA LEU A 83 -6.10 -14.71 5.26
C LEU A 83 -7.17 -13.74 4.74
N VAL A 84 -8.29 -14.34 4.31
CA VAL A 84 -9.49 -13.62 3.92
C VAL A 84 -10.65 -14.09 4.77
N ALA A 85 -11.42 -13.16 5.32
CA ALA A 85 -12.59 -13.46 6.14
C ALA A 85 -13.77 -12.58 5.71
N GLU A 86 -14.96 -12.85 6.25
CA GLU A 86 -16.11 -12.01 5.94
C GLU A 86 -17.12 -11.93 7.08
N VAL A 87 -17.82 -10.80 7.14
CA VAL A 87 -18.91 -10.51 8.06
C VAL A 87 -20.14 -10.13 7.26
N GLY A 88 -21.33 -10.60 7.68
CA GLY A 88 -22.57 -10.39 6.97
C GLY A 88 -22.79 -11.41 5.87
N SER A 89 -23.77 -11.17 5.01
CA SER A 89 -24.12 -12.09 3.91
C SER A 89 -24.85 -11.38 2.78
N GLY A 90 -24.75 -11.96 1.57
CA GLY A 90 -25.40 -11.44 0.37
C GLY A 90 -24.63 -10.30 -0.28
N LYS A 91 -25.29 -9.63 -1.24
CA LYS A 91 -24.72 -8.54 -2.04
C LYS A 91 -25.30 -7.19 -1.61
N PRO A 92 -24.53 -6.08 -1.81
CA PRO A 92 -23.18 -6.01 -2.38
C PRO A 92 -22.09 -6.54 -1.44
N VAL A 93 -20.87 -6.74 -1.96
CA VAL A 93 -19.69 -7.13 -1.20
C VAL A 93 -18.69 -5.99 -1.23
N ILE A 94 -18.28 -5.49 -0.07
CA ILE A 94 -17.26 -4.45 0.08
C ILE A 94 -16.03 -5.06 0.76
N ALA A 95 -14.86 -4.87 0.18
CA ALA A 95 -13.60 -5.36 0.75
C ALA A 95 -12.87 -4.27 1.54
N LEU A 96 -12.30 -4.67 2.67
CA LEU A 96 -11.37 -3.89 3.48
C LEU A 96 -10.02 -4.62 3.52
N ARG A 97 -8.92 -3.92 3.26
CA ARG A 97 -7.58 -4.53 3.18
C ARG A 97 -6.62 -3.90 4.19
N ALA A 98 -5.90 -4.74 4.88
CA ALA A 98 -4.68 -4.39 5.61
C ALA A 98 -3.55 -5.36 5.23
N ASP A 99 -2.35 -4.86 5.06
CA ASP A 99 -1.11 -5.61 4.95
C ASP A 99 -0.63 -6.10 6.33
N ILE A 100 0.25 -7.12 6.35
CA ILE A 100 0.64 -7.76 7.62
C ILE A 100 2.14 -8.02 7.78
N ASP A 101 2.94 -7.82 6.74
CA ASP A 101 4.38 -8.11 6.73
C ASP A 101 5.22 -6.99 7.35
N ALA A 102 6.49 -7.27 7.59
CA ALA A 102 7.47 -6.38 8.19
C ALA A 102 8.78 -6.34 7.38
N LEU A 103 9.68 -5.45 7.77
CA LEU A 103 10.91 -5.13 7.07
C LEU A 103 12.16 -5.68 7.78
N PRO A 104 13.24 -6.00 7.02
CA PRO A 104 14.52 -6.43 7.59
C PRO A 104 15.31 -5.22 8.14
N ILE A 105 14.77 -4.57 9.17
CA ILE A 105 15.32 -3.37 9.80
C ILE A 105 15.53 -3.64 11.29
N LEU A 106 16.73 -3.29 11.80
CA LEU A 106 17.02 -3.35 13.22
C LEU A 106 16.37 -2.15 13.93
N GLU A 107 15.36 -2.41 14.73
CA GLU A 107 14.62 -1.37 15.45
C GLU A 107 15.48 -0.63 16.47
N ARG A 108 15.32 0.69 16.54
CA ARG A 108 16.01 1.62 17.48
C ARG A 108 15.05 2.60 18.15
N THR A 109 13.77 2.29 18.21
CA THR A 109 12.77 3.17 18.84
C THR A 109 12.94 3.31 20.35
N GLY A 110 13.46 2.30 21.03
CA GLY A 110 13.53 2.25 22.49
C GLY A 110 12.16 2.06 23.18
N LEU A 111 11.14 1.66 22.44
CA LEU A 111 9.80 1.42 22.96
C LEU A 111 9.77 0.20 23.89
N PRO A 112 8.92 0.18 24.93
CA PRO A 112 8.79 -0.97 25.83
C PRO A 112 8.24 -2.22 25.11
N TYR A 113 7.66 -2.05 23.94
CA TYR A 113 7.14 -3.10 23.07
C TYR A 113 7.91 -3.18 21.73
N ALA A 114 9.17 -2.78 21.72
CA ALA A 114 10.04 -2.92 20.55
C ALA A 114 10.13 -4.40 20.09
N SER A 115 10.47 -4.59 18.81
CA SER A 115 10.61 -5.91 18.20
C SER A 115 11.48 -6.86 19.02
N GLN A 116 11.00 -8.09 19.21
CA GLN A 116 11.76 -9.20 19.81
C GLN A 116 12.44 -10.06 18.75
N ASN A 117 12.15 -9.84 17.45
CA ASN A 117 12.76 -10.51 16.32
C ASN A 117 13.94 -9.67 15.80
N ALA A 118 15.16 -10.04 16.21
CA ALA A 118 16.36 -9.28 15.89
C ALA A 118 16.51 -9.01 14.38
N GLY A 119 16.62 -7.73 14.02
CA GLY A 119 16.77 -7.31 12.63
C GLY A 119 15.48 -7.27 11.81
N VAL A 120 14.32 -7.40 12.45
CA VAL A 120 13.00 -7.26 11.79
C VAL A 120 12.17 -6.25 12.57
N MET A 121 11.46 -5.36 11.87
CA MET A 121 10.65 -4.30 12.46
C MET A 121 9.44 -3.98 11.60
N HIS A 122 8.29 -3.70 12.20
CA HIS A 122 7.16 -3.04 11.53
C HIS A 122 7.46 -1.55 11.27
N ALA A 123 8.48 -1.28 10.44
CA ALA A 123 8.92 0.08 10.14
C ALA A 123 8.03 0.79 9.08
N CYS A 124 7.06 0.07 8.51
CA CYS A 124 6.03 0.63 7.64
C CYS A 124 4.66 0.81 8.33
N GLY A 125 4.49 0.22 9.53
CA GLY A 125 3.28 0.38 10.34
C GLY A 125 2.17 -0.63 10.05
N HIS A 126 2.50 -1.76 9.41
CA HIS A 126 1.51 -2.80 9.09
C HIS A 126 0.90 -3.46 10.34
N ASP A 127 1.58 -3.43 11.48
CA ASP A 127 1.01 -3.75 12.80
C ASP A 127 -0.21 -2.87 13.16
N PHE A 128 -0.17 -1.59 12.80
CA PHE A 128 -1.28 -0.66 12.96
C PHE A 128 -2.40 -0.92 11.96
N HIS A 129 -2.06 -1.21 10.68
CA HIS A 129 -3.05 -1.48 9.65
C HIS A 129 -3.88 -2.73 9.97
N GLN A 130 -3.22 -3.86 10.25
CA GLN A 130 -3.90 -5.11 10.59
C GLN A 130 -4.69 -5.02 11.89
N THR A 131 -4.18 -4.31 12.91
CA THR A 131 -4.92 -4.07 14.14
C THR A 131 -6.15 -3.20 13.92
N SER A 132 -6.06 -2.18 13.07
CA SER A 132 -7.21 -1.36 12.70
C SER A 132 -8.31 -2.18 12.01
N LEU A 133 -7.91 -3.12 11.14
CA LEU A 133 -8.84 -4.02 10.48
C LEU A 133 -9.45 -5.03 11.45
N LEU A 134 -8.70 -5.53 12.44
CA LEU A 134 -9.25 -6.36 13.54
C LEU A 134 -10.28 -5.59 14.35
N GLY A 135 -10.00 -4.32 14.68
CA GLY A 135 -10.96 -3.45 15.36
C GLY A 135 -12.24 -3.23 14.57
N ALA A 136 -12.09 -3.00 13.26
CA ALA A 136 -13.24 -2.88 12.36
C ALA A 136 -14.03 -4.20 12.27
N ALA A 137 -13.35 -5.34 12.22
CA ALA A 137 -13.97 -6.67 12.22
C ALA A 137 -14.81 -6.91 13.46
N GLU A 138 -14.31 -6.55 14.65
CA GLU A 138 -15.05 -6.68 15.93
C GLU A 138 -16.33 -5.83 15.92
N LEU A 139 -16.24 -4.57 15.46
CA LEU A 139 -17.41 -3.69 15.39
C LEU A 139 -18.43 -4.15 14.33
N LEU A 140 -17.97 -4.55 13.16
CA LEU A 140 -18.83 -5.07 12.10
C LEU A 140 -19.52 -6.37 12.53
N LYS A 141 -18.82 -7.26 13.23
CA LYS A 141 -19.41 -8.48 13.79
C LYS A 141 -20.50 -8.19 14.81
N ALA A 142 -20.28 -7.19 15.68
CA ALA A 142 -21.28 -6.79 16.67
C ALA A 142 -22.58 -6.28 16.04
N MET A 143 -22.55 -5.82 14.79
CA MET A 143 -23.70 -5.35 14.01
C MET A 143 -24.05 -6.24 12.82
N GLU A 144 -23.54 -7.47 12.75
CA GLU A 144 -23.68 -8.36 11.60
C GLU A 144 -25.13 -8.54 11.14
N GLY A 145 -26.08 -8.66 12.07
CA GLY A 145 -27.50 -8.83 11.77
C GLY A 145 -28.17 -7.61 11.09
N ASP A 146 -27.53 -6.46 11.14
CA ASP A 146 -28.02 -5.21 10.53
C ASP A 146 -27.29 -4.87 9.22
N LEU A 147 -26.24 -5.61 8.86
CA LEU A 147 -25.49 -5.40 7.62
C LEU A 147 -26.37 -5.68 6.40
N ARG A 148 -26.25 -4.84 5.39
CA ARG A 148 -27.03 -4.91 4.14
C ARG A 148 -26.21 -5.44 2.98
N GLY A 149 -25.42 -6.48 3.22
CA GLY A 149 -24.48 -7.12 2.31
C GLY A 149 -23.34 -7.76 3.08
N THR A 150 -22.23 -7.99 2.42
CA THR A 150 -21.05 -8.64 3.00
C THR A 150 -19.88 -7.66 3.08
N VAL A 151 -19.15 -7.66 4.19
CA VAL A 151 -17.83 -7.01 4.30
C VAL A 151 -16.77 -8.10 4.27
N ARG A 152 -15.90 -8.05 3.26
CA ARG A 152 -14.76 -8.95 3.10
C ARG A 152 -13.52 -8.34 3.69
N LEU A 153 -12.88 -9.04 4.62
CA LEU A 153 -11.71 -8.61 5.36
C LEU A 153 -10.48 -9.29 4.77
N ILE A 154 -9.51 -8.53 4.30
CA ILE A 154 -8.29 -9.04 3.66
C ILE A 154 -7.10 -8.67 4.53
N PHE A 155 -6.49 -9.67 5.15
CA PHE A 155 -5.20 -9.55 5.83
C PHE A 155 -4.14 -10.05 4.86
N GLN A 156 -3.55 -9.12 4.12
CA GLN A 156 -2.71 -9.38 2.98
C GLN A 156 -1.26 -9.57 3.37
N PRO A 157 -0.58 -10.68 2.97
CA PRO A 157 0.86 -10.86 3.17
C PRO A 157 1.67 -10.09 2.14
N ALA A 158 2.99 -10.01 2.33
CA ALA A 158 4.01 -9.72 1.32
C ALA A 158 3.78 -8.43 0.50
N GLU A 159 3.35 -7.34 1.13
CA GLU A 159 3.20 -6.02 0.50
C GLU A 159 4.57 -5.48 0.07
N GLU A 160 5.57 -5.53 0.96
CA GLU A 160 6.91 -4.97 0.80
C GLU A 160 7.72 -5.62 -0.36
N THR A 161 7.23 -6.75 -0.86
CA THR A 161 7.76 -7.42 -2.07
C THR A 161 6.84 -7.29 -3.28
N SER A 162 5.76 -6.52 -3.18
CA SER A 162 4.76 -6.29 -4.22
C SER A 162 4.11 -7.57 -4.77
N GLN A 163 4.03 -8.63 -3.95
CA GLN A 163 3.49 -9.92 -4.35
C GLN A 163 2.13 -10.26 -3.73
N GLY A 164 1.82 -9.65 -2.60
CA GLY A 164 0.69 -10.03 -1.77
C GLY A 164 -0.65 -9.79 -2.43
N ALA A 165 -0.88 -8.61 -2.99
CA ALA A 165 -2.13 -8.29 -3.67
C ALA A 165 -2.41 -9.24 -4.85
N SER A 166 -1.37 -9.55 -5.64
CA SER A 166 -1.48 -10.52 -6.75
C SER A 166 -1.81 -11.93 -6.27
N GLN A 167 -1.24 -12.37 -5.13
CA GLN A 167 -1.59 -13.65 -4.52
C GLN A 167 -3.05 -13.69 -4.06
N VAL A 168 -3.53 -12.63 -3.41
CA VAL A 168 -4.93 -12.53 -2.98
C VAL A 168 -5.88 -12.50 -4.19
N LEU A 169 -5.58 -11.73 -5.24
CA LEU A 169 -6.36 -11.71 -6.48
C LEU A 169 -6.45 -13.08 -7.13
N ALA A 170 -5.33 -13.84 -7.13
CA ALA A 170 -5.28 -15.19 -7.71
C ALA A 170 -6.18 -16.21 -6.99
N THR A 171 -6.63 -15.92 -5.76
CA THR A 171 -7.59 -16.79 -5.04
C THR A 171 -9.00 -16.80 -5.64
N GLY A 172 -9.36 -15.81 -6.46
CA GLY A 172 -10.72 -15.61 -6.97
C GLY A 172 -11.73 -15.12 -5.92
N LEU A 173 -11.31 -14.93 -4.67
CA LEU A 173 -12.19 -14.49 -3.58
C LEU A 173 -12.64 -13.02 -3.71
N LEU A 174 -12.16 -12.30 -4.71
CA LEU A 174 -12.51 -10.90 -4.96
C LEU A 174 -13.37 -10.69 -6.20
N ASP A 175 -13.74 -11.76 -6.91
CA ASP A 175 -14.48 -11.69 -8.17
C ASP A 175 -15.91 -11.11 -8.01
N ASP A 176 -16.47 -11.17 -6.82
CA ASP A 176 -17.81 -10.65 -6.49
C ASP A 176 -17.78 -9.33 -5.71
N VAL A 177 -16.59 -8.75 -5.47
CA VAL A 177 -16.39 -7.51 -4.72
C VAL A 177 -16.78 -6.30 -5.57
N SER A 178 -17.58 -5.40 -5.00
CA SER A 178 -18.05 -4.18 -5.68
C SER A 178 -17.09 -3.01 -5.53
N ALA A 179 -16.40 -2.93 -4.40
CA ALA A 179 -15.36 -1.93 -4.12
C ALA A 179 -14.40 -2.40 -3.03
N ILE A 180 -13.19 -1.86 -3.04
CA ILE A 180 -12.16 -2.15 -2.05
C ILE A 180 -11.62 -0.88 -1.39
N ILE A 181 -11.43 -0.92 -0.08
CA ILE A 181 -10.92 0.17 0.74
C ILE A 181 -9.65 -0.27 1.46
N GLY A 182 -8.64 0.59 1.42
CA GLY A 182 -7.42 0.47 2.20
C GLY A 182 -6.96 1.83 2.69
N PHE A 183 -5.96 1.82 3.54
CA PHE A 183 -5.24 3.03 3.93
C PHE A 183 -3.78 2.70 4.27
N HIS A 184 -2.94 3.73 4.26
CA HIS A 184 -1.60 3.68 4.83
C HIS A 184 -1.48 4.70 5.96
N ASN A 185 -0.76 4.37 7.02
CA ASN A 185 -0.37 5.36 8.03
C ASN A 185 0.62 6.37 7.44
N MET A 186 0.50 7.61 7.86
CA MET A 186 1.36 8.70 7.40
C MET A 186 1.96 9.43 8.61
N PRO A 187 3.25 9.20 8.93
CA PRO A 187 3.89 9.81 10.10
C PRO A 187 3.92 11.35 10.06
N GLN A 188 3.87 11.96 8.89
CA GLN A 188 3.85 13.41 8.71
C GLN A 188 2.50 14.05 9.05
N LEU A 189 1.42 13.27 9.08
CA LEU A 189 0.10 13.72 9.50
C LEU A 189 -0.12 13.42 10.98
N LYS A 190 -0.83 14.32 11.68
CA LYS A 190 -1.19 14.12 13.09
C LYS A 190 -2.19 12.99 13.24
N ALA A 191 -2.08 12.22 14.32
CA ALA A 191 -3.16 11.35 14.74
C ALA A 191 -4.47 12.16 14.85
N GLY A 192 -5.54 11.63 14.27
CA GLY A 192 -6.81 12.36 14.11
C GLY A 192 -7.05 12.98 12.74
N GLN A 193 -6.04 13.02 11.86
CA GLN A 193 -6.17 13.49 10.49
C GLN A 193 -6.31 12.32 9.51
N LEU A 194 -7.08 12.54 8.45
CA LEU A 194 -7.21 11.65 7.31
C LEU A 194 -6.95 12.45 6.03
N ALA A 195 -6.16 11.93 5.11
CA ALA A 195 -5.93 12.58 3.83
C ALA A 195 -6.39 11.68 2.68
N LEU A 196 -7.19 12.24 1.79
CA LEU A 196 -7.82 11.52 0.69
C LEU A 196 -7.96 12.44 -0.52
N LYS A 197 -7.90 11.88 -1.71
CA LYS A 197 -8.19 12.58 -2.98
C LYS A 197 -8.58 11.59 -4.07
N ALA A 198 -9.26 12.07 -5.09
CA ALA A 198 -9.47 11.38 -6.35
C ALA A 198 -8.16 11.26 -7.16
N GLY A 199 -8.03 10.18 -7.93
CA GLY A 199 -6.89 9.95 -8.80
C GLY A 199 -5.64 9.46 -8.06
N ALA A 200 -4.47 9.79 -8.58
CA ALA A 200 -3.21 9.24 -8.09
C ALA A 200 -2.89 9.61 -6.64
N MET A 201 -2.68 8.60 -5.81
CA MET A 201 -2.27 8.68 -4.41
C MET A 201 -0.80 8.33 -4.24
N MET A 202 -0.33 7.24 -4.86
CA MET A 202 1.06 6.81 -4.78
C MET A 202 1.60 6.49 -6.17
N ALA A 203 2.91 6.62 -6.34
CA ALA A 203 3.55 6.43 -7.62
C ALA A 203 3.49 4.98 -8.09
N GLY A 204 3.25 4.79 -9.39
CA GLY A 204 3.61 3.55 -10.05
C GLY A 204 5.13 3.39 -10.10
N VAL A 205 5.57 2.18 -9.86
CA VAL A 205 6.99 1.81 -9.79
C VAL A 205 7.33 0.91 -10.96
N GLU A 206 8.44 1.19 -11.62
CA GLU A 206 9.08 0.25 -12.53
C GLU A 206 10.52 0.07 -12.08
N LYS A 207 10.90 -1.15 -11.74
CA LYS A 207 12.30 -1.52 -11.50
C LYS A 207 12.81 -2.23 -12.74
N PHE A 208 13.93 -1.77 -13.26
CA PHE A 208 14.52 -2.31 -14.47
C PHE A 208 15.98 -2.74 -14.26
N LYS A 209 16.37 -3.73 -15.06
CA LYS A 209 17.77 -4.10 -15.30
C LYS A 209 18.01 -4.19 -16.80
N VAL A 210 19.09 -3.56 -17.26
CA VAL A 210 19.50 -3.62 -18.67
C VAL A 210 20.88 -4.29 -18.73
N GLU A 211 20.95 -5.43 -19.39
CA GLU A 211 22.19 -6.13 -19.69
C GLU A 211 22.63 -5.80 -21.10
N VAL A 212 23.92 -5.49 -21.25
CA VAL A 212 24.53 -5.17 -22.55
C VAL A 212 25.64 -6.19 -22.81
N GLU A 213 25.61 -6.77 -24.00
CA GLU A 213 26.61 -7.69 -24.50
C GLU A 213 27.29 -7.11 -25.75
N GLY A 214 28.58 -6.88 -25.65
CA GLY A 214 29.45 -6.43 -26.71
C GLY A 214 30.43 -7.53 -27.13
N VAL A 215 31.62 -7.12 -27.59
CA VAL A 215 32.71 -8.03 -27.97
C VAL A 215 34.01 -7.58 -27.28
N SER A 216 34.56 -8.45 -26.44
CA SER A 216 35.81 -8.16 -25.71
C SER A 216 36.98 -7.97 -26.65
N SER A 217 37.86 -7.01 -26.36
CA SER A 217 39.09 -6.79 -27.12
C SER A 217 40.15 -6.12 -26.25
N HIS A 218 41.39 -6.10 -26.75
CA HIS A 218 42.45 -5.31 -26.10
C HIS A 218 42.16 -3.82 -26.21
N ALA A 219 42.28 -3.06 -25.11
CA ALA A 219 41.90 -1.65 -25.10
C ALA A 219 42.62 -0.78 -26.13
N ALA A 220 43.85 -1.20 -26.59
CA ALA A 220 44.57 -0.53 -27.69
C ALA A 220 44.07 -0.93 -29.11
N ARG A 221 43.14 -1.89 -29.20
CA ARG A 221 42.53 -2.41 -30.44
C ARG A 221 41.01 -2.45 -30.33
N PRO A 222 40.36 -1.31 -30.06
CA PRO A 222 38.88 -1.23 -29.96
C PRO A 222 38.18 -1.57 -31.29
N ASP A 223 38.88 -1.44 -32.41
CA ASP A 223 38.45 -1.78 -33.75
C ASP A 223 38.11 -3.29 -33.92
N LEU A 224 38.56 -4.15 -33.01
CA LEU A 224 38.33 -5.59 -33.02
C LEU A 224 37.20 -6.01 -32.05
N GLY A 225 36.57 -5.08 -31.37
CA GLY A 225 35.55 -5.34 -30.38
C GLY A 225 34.29 -4.48 -30.57
N VAL A 226 33.37 -4.64 -29.61
CA VAL A 226 32.23 -3.76 -29.40
C VAL A 226 32.29 -3.27 -27.96
N ASP A 227 32.43 -1.97 -27.78
CA ASP A 227 32.69 -1.36 -26.47
C ASP A 227 31.43 -1.34 -25.58
N THR A 228 31.35 -2.27 -24.67
CA THR A 228 30.23 -2.40 -23.72
C THR A 228 30.15 -1.20 -22.77
N VAL A 229 31.29 -0.65 -22.32
CA VAL A 229 31.29 0.49 -21.38
C VAL A 229 30.75 1.74 -22.06
N LEU A 230 31.22 2.02 -23.29
CA LEU A 230 30.73 3.15 -24.07
C LEU A 230 29.24 3.00 -24.41
N THR A 231 28.79 1.79 -24.76
CA THR A 231 27.39 1.50 -25.06
C THR A 231 26.51 1.75 -23.83
N LEU A 232 26.86 1.18 -22.65
CA LEU A 232 26.14 1.39 -21.38
C LEU A 232 26.01 2.87 -21.03
N THR A 233 27.12 3.62 -21.07
CA THR A 233 27.11 5.04 -20.72
C THR A 233 26.28 5.87 -21.70
N SER A 234 26.32 5.53 -23.01
CA SER A 234 25.50 6.19 -24.03
C SER A 234 24.02 5.91 -23.86
N ILE A 235 23.62 4.67 -23.51
CA ILE A 235 22.24 4.33 -23.20
C ILE A 235 21.77 5.15 -21.98
N ILE A 236 22.53 5.17 -20.90
CA ILE A 236 22.18 5.92 -19.68
C ILE A 236 21.99 7.41 -19.96
N GLN A 237 22.88 8.01 -20.79
CA GLN A 237 22.76 9.42 -21.18
C GLN A 237 21.51 9.67 -22.02
N ASN A 238 21.22 8.82 -23.00
CA ASN A 238 20.03 8.96 -23.86
C ASN A 238 18.73 8.75 -23.07
N LEU A 239 18.73 7.88 -22.08
CA LEU A 239 17.58 7.68 -21.18
C LEU A 239 17.23 8.93 -20.36
N GLN A 240 18.18 9.86 -20.11
CA GLN A 240 17.85 11.11 -19.42
C GLN A 240 16.90 12.00 -20.26
N ALA A 241 16.91 11.84 -21.59
CA ALA A 241 15.96 12.53 -22.46
C ALA A 241 14.52 12.00 -22.33
N LEU A 242 14.34 10.76 -21.85
CA LEU A 242 13.03 10.14 -21.70
C LEU A 242 12.07 11.00 -20.88
N VAL A 243 12.46 11.37 -19.66
CA VAL A 243 11.64 12.26 -18.81
C VAL A 243 11.73 13.70 -19.32
N ALA A 244 12.94 14.21 -19.55
CA ALA A 244 13.16 15.63 -19.82
C ALA A 244 12.55 16.12 -21.15
N ARG A 245 12.26 15.25 -22.12
CA ARG A 245 11.84 15.62 -23.47
C ARG A 245 10.55 14.97 -23.95
N THR A 246 10.05 13.90 -23.29
CA THR A 246 8.84 13.20 -23.72
C THR A 246 7.69 13.29 -22.73
N VAL A 247 7.97 13.62 -21.46
CA VAL A 247 6.94 13.83 -20.44
C VAL A 247 6.44 15.28 -20.47
N SER A 248 5.13 15.46 -20.37
CA SER A 248 4.51 16.78 -20.25
C SER A 248 5.05 17.51 -19.00
N PRO A 249 5.34 18.82 -19.05
CA PRO A 249 5.78 19.59 -17.88
C PRO A 249 4.73 19.65 -16.74
N PHE A 250 3.49 19.23 -17.00
CA PHE A 250 2.42 19.14 -16.03
C PHE A 250 2.27 17.74 -15.41
N GLU A 251 3.10 16.79 -15.84
CA GLU A 251 3.12 15.42 -15.32
C GLU A 251 4.42 15.14 -14.56
N ALA A 252 4.33 14.46 -13.45
CA ALA A 252 5.49 14.09 -12.66
C ALA A 252 5.98 12.69 -13.06
N ALA A 253 7.27 12.60 -13.38
CA ALA A 253 7.97 11.34 -13.57
C ALA A 253 9.43 11.45 -13.16
N VAL A 254 10.01 10.35 -12.71
CA VAL A 254 11.44 10.24 -12.37
C VAL A 254 11.99 8.99 -13.02
N LEU A 255 13.20 9.10 -13.59
CA LEU A 255 14.04 7.97 -14.00
C LEU A 255 15.38 8.10 -13.29
N SER A 256 15.77 7.07 -12.54
CA SER A 256 17.04 7.02 -11.85
C SER A 256 17.78 5.72 -12.18
N VAL A 257 19.00 5.82 -12.64
CA VAL A 257 19.95 4.71 -12.71
C VAL A 257 20.77 4.74 -11.41
N THR A 258 20.75 3.66 -10.67
CA THR A 258 21.29 3.59 -9.31
C THR A 258 22.46 2.63 -9.16
N HIS A 259 22.66 1.73 -10.13
CA HIS A 259 23.74 0.77 -10.15
C HIS A 259 24.23 0.55 -11.58
N ILE A 260 25.54 0.48 -11.78
CA ILE A 260 26.20 0.12 -13.04
C ILE A 260 27.42 -0.75 -12.75
N GLU A 261 27.61 -1.81 -13.54
CA GLU A 261 28.77 -2.69 -13.46
C GLU A 261 29.25 -3.08 -14.85
N ALA A 262 30.56 -2.85 -15.14
CA ALA A 262 31.22 -3.27 -16.37
C ALA A 262 32.75 -3.27 -16.22
N GLY A 263 33.39 -4.34 -16.72
CA GLY A 263 34.86 -4.47 -16.77
C GLY A 263 35.48 -4.83 -15.43
N ALA A 264 36.70 -5.36 -15.50
CA ALA A 264 37.49 -5.79 -14.32
C ALA A 264 38.92 -5.31 -14.35
N THR A 265 39.40 -4.77 -15.48
CA THR A 265 40.80 -4.33 -15.65
C THR A 265 40.90 -3.16 -16.64
N TRP A 266 41.97 -2.41 -16.54
CA TRP A 266 42.19 -1.15 -17.29
C TRP A 266 42.50 -1.35 -18.80
N ASN A 267 42.94 -2.51 -19.22
CA ASN A 267 43.46 -2.76 -20.57
C ASN A 267 42.65 -3.75 -21.41
N VAL A 268 41.43 -4.06 -21.00
CA VAL A 268 40.49 -4.94 -21.72
C VAL A 268 39.12 -4.29 -21.84
N LEU A 269 38.56 -4.20 -23.03
CA LEU A 269 37.14 -3.91 -23.25
C LEU A 269 36.31 -5.12 -22.77
N PRO A 270 35.39 -4.95 -21.81
CA PRO A 270 34.58 -6.06 -21.31
C PRO A 270 33.58 -6.57 -22.34
N GLN A 271 33.28 -7.87 -22.32
CA GLN A 271 32.25 -8.44 -23.16
C GLN A 271 30.85 -8.08 -22.71
N SER A 272 30.64 -7.94 -21.40
CA SER A 272 29.31 -7.66 -20.85
C SER A 272 29.35 -6.63 -19.71
N GLY A 273 28.21 -6.06 -19.44
CA GLY A 273 27.96 -5.20 -18.30
C GLY A 273 26.45 -4.97 -18.15
N PHE A 274 26.04 -4.33 -17.08
CA PHE A 274 24.63 -4.01 -16.85
C PHE A 274 24.47 -2.70 -16.08
N PHE A 275 23.25 -2.17 -16.09
CA PHE A 275 22.80 -1.15 -15.15
C PHE A 275 21.39 -1.46 -14.68
N GLU A 276 21.05 -0.94 -13.49
CA GLU A 276 19.77 -1.08 -12.83
C GLU A 276 19.25 0.27 -12.37
N GLY A 277 17.93 0.36 -12.23
CA GLY A 277 17.32 1.57 -11.75
C GLY A 277 15.80 1.48 -11.62
N THR A 278 15.18 2.63 -11.49
CA THR A 278 13.73 2.73 -11.32
C THR A 278 13.14 3.88 -12.13
N ILE A 279 11.88 3.69 -12.56
CA ILE A 279 11.01 4.76 -13.07
C ILE A 279 9.84 4.92 -12.10
N ARG A 280 9.44 6.16 -11.83
CA ARG A 280 8.27 6.52 -11.05
C ARG A 280 7.37 7.44 -11.87
N SER A 281 6.06 7.24 -11.79
CA SER A 281 5.07 8.14 -12.41
C SER A 281 3.74 8.08 -11.67
N PHE A 282 2.88 9.09 -11.89
CA PHE A 282 1.58 9.20 -11.23
C PHE A 282 0.40 9.07 -12.21
N ASN A 283 0.68 8.68 -13.44
CA ASN A 283 -0.32 8.51 -14.49
C ASN A 283 -0.16 7.12 -15.12
N PRO A 284 -1.18 6.23 -15.05
CA PRO A 284 -1.09 4.87 -15.59
C PRO A 284 -0.73 4.82 -17.08
N SER A 285 -1.30 5.72 -17.89
CA SER A 285 -0.99 5.77 -19.34
C SER A 285 0.44 6.28 -19.61
N LEU A 286 0.93 7.20 -18.78
CA LEU A 286 2.32 7.66 -18.85
C LEU A 286 3.28 6.53 -18.44
N GLN A 287 2.97 5.76 -17.40
CA GLN A 287 3.78 4.62 -16.97
C GLN A 287 4.02 3.63 -18.11
N GLN A 288 2.96 3.22 -18.79
CA GLN A 288 3.05 2.31 -19.93
C GLN A 288 3.89 2.90 -21.07
N ARG A 289 3.65 4.16 -21.45
CA ARG A 289 4.42 4.85 -22.49
C ARG A 289 5.90 4.98 -22.16
N LEU A 290 6.23 5.26 -20.89
CA LEU A 290 7.62 5.35 -20.44
C LEU A 290 8.36 4.02 -20.61
N LYS A 291 7.70 2.87 -20.36
CA LYS A 291 8.30 1.53 -20.60
C LYS A 291 8.58 1.30 -22.10
N GLU A 292 7.64 1.63 -22.95
CA GLU A 292 7.79 1.47 -24.40
C GLU A 292 8.92 2.34 -24.95
N ASP A 293 8.94 3.63 -24.57
CA ASP A 293 9.98 4.56 -25.00
C ASP A 293 11.35 4.21 -24.41
N PHE A 294 11.40 3.69 -23.16
CA PHE A 294 12.63 3.20 -22.55
C PHE A 294 13.24 2.06 -23.37
N ILE A 295 12.46 1.04 -23.70
CA ILE A 295 12.92 -0.10 -24.50
C ILE A 295 13.45 0.39 -25.84
N ARG A 296 12.69 1.24 -26.52
CA ARG A 296 13.08 1.81 -27.83
C ARG A 296 14.41 2.59 -27.77
N ILE A 297 14.64 3.38 -26.71
CA ILE A 297 15.90 4.13 -26.54
C ILE A 297 17.06 3.16 -26.30
N VAL A 298 16.86 2.17 -25.44
CA VAL A 298 17.89 1.17 -25.11
C VAL A 298 18.30 0.38 -26.34
N GLU A 299 17.34 -0.18 -27.07
CA GLU A 299 17.59 -1.01 -28.26
C GLU A 299 18.27 -0.23 -29.38
N ASN A 300 17.71 0.94 -29.75
CA ASN A 300 18.29 1.75 -30.85
C ASN A 300 19.69 2.28 -30.48
N THR A 301 19.93 2.61 -29.21
CA THR A 301 21.28 3.06 -28.81
C THR A 301 22.28 1.91 -28.91
N ALA A 302 21.92 0.71 -28.42
CA ALA A 302 22.79 -0.46 -28.52
C ALA A 302 23.09 -0.85 -29.97
N GLU A 303 22.10 -0.81 -30.84
CA GLU A 303 22.24 -1.09 -32.27
C GLU A 303 23.27 -0.16 -32.94
N ASN A 304 23.28 1.14 -32.59
CA ASN A 304 24.26 2.11 -33.11
C ASN A 304 25.71 1.74 -32.79
N PHE A 305 25.94 0.99 -31.70
CA PHE A 305 27.27 0.49 -31.31
C PHE A 305 27.53 -0.95 -31.74
N GLY A 306 26.52 -1.64 -32.31
CA GLY A 306 26.61 -3.06 -32.66
C GLY A 306 26.57 -4.01 -31.46
N ALA A 307 26.09 -3.54 -30.32
CA ALA A 307 25.90 -4.34 -29.11
C ALA A 307 24.51 -4.97 -29.05
N GLN A 308 24.40 -6.06 -28.27
CA GLN A 308 23.10 -6.67 -27.94
C GLN A 308 22.65 -6.23 -26.56
N VAL A 309 21.33 -6.14 -26.35
CA VAL A 309 20.74 -5.75 -25.07
C VAL A 309 19.59 -6.67 -24.68
N LYS A 310 19.40 -6.82 -23.35
CA LYS A 310 18.21 -7.42 -22.76
C LYS A 310 17.70 -6.49 -21.66
N VAL A 311 16.41 -6.21 -21.70
CA VAL A 311 15.72 -5.41 -20.68
C VAL A 311 14.84 -6.32 -19.83
N PHE A 312 15.04 -6.27 -18.51
CA PHE A 312 14.26 -7.01 -17.53
C PHE A 312 13.46 -6.00 -16.69
N TRP A 313 12.22 -6.34 -16.41
CA TRP A 313 11.33 -5.60 -15.54
C TRP A 313 10.94 -6.49 -14.37
N ASP A 314 11.06 -5.99 -13.16
CA ASP A 314 10.55 -6.70 -11.99
C ASP A 314 9.02 -6.51 -11.89
N HIS A 315 8.38 -7.39 -11.13
CA HIS A 315 6.97 -7.23 -10.77
C HIS A 315 6.86 -6.17 -9.67
N THR A 316 6.41 -4.99 -10.04
CA THR A 316 6.32 -3.81 -9.18
C THR A 316 4.94 -3.15 -9.33
N PRO A 317 4.44 -2.41 -8.30
CA PRO A 317 3.07 -1.93 -8.31
C PRO A 317 2.83 -0.87 -9.38
N PRO A 318 1.64 -0.87 -10.01
CA PRO A 318 1.17 0.23 -10.83
C PRO A 318 0.88 1.46 -9.99
N VAL A 319 0.36 2.52 -10.59
CA VAL A 319 -0.08 3.73 -9.87
C VAL A 319 -1.22 3.39 -8.93
N THR A 320 -1.09 3.68 -7.64
CA THR A 320 -2.21 3.65 -6.70
C THR A 320 -3.17 4.78 -7.08
N TYR A 321 -4.27 4.42 -7.74
CA TYR A 321 -5.18 5.37 -8.37
C TYR A 321 -6.60 5.21 -7.83
N ASN A 322 -7.02 6.15 -7.00
CA ASN A 322 -8.34 6.13 -6.42
C ASN A 322 -9.41 6.37 -7.48
N ASP A 323 -10.46 5.54 -7.46
CA ASP A 323 -11.66 5.77 -8.25
C ASP A 323 -12.22 7.15 -7.95
N PRO A 324 -12.40 8.03 -8.97
CA PRO A 324 -12.76 9.42 -8.71
C PRO A 324 -14.13 9.59 -8.03
N GLU A 325 -15.14 8.82 -8.44
CA GLU A 325 -16.49 8.90 -7.86
C GLU A 325 -16.47 8.46 -6.40
N LEU A 326 -15.86 7.30 -6.12
CA LEU A 326 -15.81 6.77 -4.76
C LEU A 326 -14.93 7.62 -3.83
N ALA A 327 -13.84 8.17 -4.34
CA ALA A 327 -12.97 9.02 -3.54
C ALA A 327 -13.65 10.32 -3.12
N GLU A 328 -14.42 10.95 -3.99
CA GLU A 328 -15.20 12.15 -3.65
C GLU A 328 -16.28 11.82 -2.61
N LEU A 329 -17.03 10.74 -2.81
CA LEU A 329 -18.05 10.30 -1.87
C LEU A 329 -17.47 9.99 -0.48
N LEU A 330 -16.34 9.28 -0.41
CA LEU A 330 -15.69 8.97 0.86
C LEU A 330 -15.00 10.19 1.48
N TYR A 331 -14.50 11.14 0.68
CA TYR A 331 -13.97 12.39 1.18
C TYR A 331 -15.06 13.19 1.94
N GLU A 332 -16.24 13.33 1.34
CA GLU A 332 -17.37 14.01 1.97
C GLU A 332 -17.87 13.26 3.21
N HIS A 333 -18.04 11.94 3.09
CA HIS A 333 -18.52 11.10 4.20
C HIS A 333 -17.59 11.15 5.41
N SER A 334 -16.28 11.10 5.18
CA SER A 334 -15.26 11.06 6.23
C SER A 334 -15.09 12.38 6.99
N GLN A 335 -15.60 13.50 6.50
CA GLN A 335 -15.58 14.79 7.22
C GLN A 335 -16.30 14.71 8.57
N ASN A 336 -17.20 13.75 8.75
CA ASN A 336 -17.87 13.52 10.03
C ASN A 336 -17.03 12.67 11.01
N LEU A 337 -15.92 12.08 10.55
CA LEU A 337 -15.10 11.14 11.32
C LEU A 337 -13.79 11.77 11.81
N ALA A 338 -13.21 12.64 11.00
CA ALA A 338 -11.87 13.16 11.21
C ALA A 338 -11.69 14.52 10.56
N GLU A 339 -10.57 15.18 10.82
CA GLU A 339 -10.09 16.30 10.01
C GLU A 339 -9.59 15.74 8.67
N VAL A 340 -10.40 15.91 7.60
CA VAL A 340 -10.07 15.41 6.26
C VAL A 340 -9.32 16.46 5.47
N LEU A 341 -8.12 16.10 5.02
CA LEU A 341 -7.22 16.93 4.23
C LEU A 341 -7.16 16.44 2.77
N PRO A 342 -6.92 17.33 1.80
CA PRO A 342 -6.54 16.89 0.46
C PRO A 342 -5.17 16.20 0.51
N ALA A 343 -5.10 14.95 0.04
CA ALA A 343 -3.86 14.19 0.07
C ALA A 343 -2.79 14.77 -0.88
N SER A 344 -1.55 14.85 -0.39
CA SER A 344 -0.38 15.01 -1.25
C SER A 344 0.07 13.63 -1.74
N PRO A 345 0.28 13.42 -3.05
CA PRO A 345 0.74 12.15 -3.56
C PRO A 345 2.11 11.73 -2.98
N SER A 346 2.29 10.43 -2.70
CA SER A 346 3.56 9.86 -2.26
C SER A 346 4.32 9.27 -3.45
N SER A 347 5.65 9.43 -3.47
CA SER A 347 6.51 8.76 -4.45
C SER A 347 6.82 7.29 -4.11
N ALA A 348 6.39 6.79 -2.95
CA ALA A 348 6.42 5.37 -2.62
C ALA A 348 5.46 4.56 -3.52
N GLY A 349 5.73 3.27 -3.69
CA GLY A 349 4.81 2.32 -4.32
C GLY A 349 3.94 1.65 -3.27
N GLU A 350 2.83 1.04 -3.71
CA GLU A 350 1.90 0.32 -2.86
C GLU A 350 1.17 -0.75 -3.69
N ASP A 351 1.22 -2.00 -3.28
CA ASP A 351 0.68 -3.11 -4.07
C ASP A 351 -0.86 -3.19 -4.05
N PHE A 352 -1.53 -2.41 -3.19
CA PHE A 352 -2.98 -2.16 -3.26
C PHE A 352 -3.42 -1.72 -4.67
N ALA A 353 -2.53 -1.08 -5.41
CA ALA A 353 -2.76 -0.65 -6.79
C ALA A 353 -3.17 -1.82 -7.72
N PHE A 354 -2.71 -3.05 -7.48
CA PHE A 354 -3.14 -4.21 -8.27
C PHE A 354 -4.62 -4.53 -8.10
N TYR A 355 -5.19 -4.29 -6.91
CA TYR A 355 -6.64 -4.39 -6.72
C TYR A 355 -7.36 -3.31 -7.52
N GLN A 356 -6.83 -2.08 -7.53
CA GLN A 356 -7.45 -0.95 -8.24
C GLN A 356 -7.43 -1.09 -9.76
N GLU A 357 -6.55 -1.94 -10.32
CA GLU A 357 -6.63 -2.33 -11.73
C GLU A 357 -7.82 -3.25 -12.06
N LYS A 358 -8.42 -3.87 -11.05
CA LYS A 358 -9.51 -4.85 -11.19
C LYS A 358 -10.84 -4.38 -10.64
N LEU A 359 -10.80 -3.56 -9.59
CA LEU A 359 -11.94 -3.16 -8.79
C LEU A 359 -11.91 -1.65 -8.55
N PRO A 360 -13.06 -0.97 -8.48
CA PRO A 360 -13.12 0.37 -7.93
C PRO A 360 -12.55 0.37 -6.51
N GLY A 361 -11.52 1.17 -6.27
CA GLY A 361 -10.83 1.16 -4.98
C GLY A 361 -10.46 2.55 -4.50
N VAL A 362 -10.45 2.72 -3.18
CA VAL A 362 -10.01 3.95 -2.52
C VAL A 362 -8.96 3.64 -1.47
N PHE A 363 -7.84 4.33 -1.58
CA PHE A 363 -6.73 4.27 -0.65
C PHE A 363 -6.53 5.63 0.00
N ALA A 364 -6.50 5.68 1.33
CA ALA A 364 -6.37 6.90 2.10
C ALA A 364 -5.03 6.95 2.84
N PHE A 365 -4.66 8.12 3.36
CA PHE A 365 -3.60 8.26 4.35
C PHE A 365 -4.21 8.62 5.70
N ILE A 366 -3.79 7.92 6.76
CA ILE A 366 -4.21 8.20 8.14
C ILE A 366 -3.02 8.70 8.93
N GLY A 367 -3.18 9.85 9.56
CA GLY A 367 -2.15 10.47 10.37
C GLY A 367 -1.80 9.61 11.58
N SER A 368 -0.49 9.37 11.77
CA SER A 368 0.00 8.44 12.80
C SER A 368 1.02 9.05 13.77
N ASN A 369 1.45 10.32 13.56
CA ASN A 369 2.40 10.98 14.48
C ASN A 369 2.26 12.51 14.43
N GLY A 370 2.70 13.15 13.35
CA GLY A 370 2.58 14.59 13.14
C GLY A 370 3.60 15.45 13.89
N ALA A 371 4.62 14.87 14.48
CA ALA A 371 5.74 15.64 15.01
C ALA A 371 6.54 16.27 13.86
N GLU A 372 7.09 17.48 14.08
CA GLU A 372 7.83 18.24 13.05
C GLU A 372 8.98 17.43 12.41
N ASN A 373 9.63 16.56 13.20
CA ASN A 373 10.73 15.69 12.76
C ASN A 373 10.36 14.20 12.98
N ALA A 374 9.09 13.83 12.74
CA ALA A 374 8.72 12.41 12.84
C ALA A 374 9.58 11.59 11.86
N PRO A 375 10.19 10.49 12.32
CA PRO A 375 10.86 9.56 11.43
C PRO A 375 9.89 9.05 10.36
N ASP A 376 10.33 9.00 9.12
CA ASP A 376 9.52 8.54 7.99
C ASP A 376 9.36 7.01 8.00
N LEU A 377 8.51 6.51 7.12
CA LEU A 377 8.38 5.08 6.85
C LEU A 377 9.75 4.47 6.52
N HIS A 378 9.94 3.20 6.86
CA HIS A 378 11.20 2.44 6.69
C HIS A 378 12.38 2.99 7.53
N HIS A 379 12.12 3.89 8.48
CA HIS A 379 13.13 4.36 9.41
C HIS A 379 13.17 3.49 10.67
N ASP A 380 14.36 3.18 11.17
CA ASP A 380 14.59 2.32 12.34
C ASP A 380 14.00 2.87 13.67
N SER A 381 13.56 4.09 13.66
CA SER A 381 12.96 4.81 14.79
C SER A 381 11.53 5.31 14.49
N MET A 382 10.88 4.77 13.46
CA MET A 382 9.47 5.08 13.14
C MET A 382 8.56 4.65 14.28
N VAL A 383 7.64 5.53 14.69
CA VAL A 383 6.68 5.29 15.75
C VAL A 383 5.29 5.79 15.37
N ILE A 384 4.27 5.09 15.85
CA ILE A 384 2.86 5.41 15.64
C ILE A 384 2.22 5.79 16.98
N ASP A 385 1.48 6.89 16.98
CA ASP A 385 0.60 7.27 18.08
C ASP A 385 -0.69 6.42 18.02
N ASP A 386 -0.97 5.64 19.07
CA ASP A 386 -2.14 4.79 19.16
C ASP A 386 -3.48 5.55 19.11
N GLU A 387 -3.48 6.87 19.35
CA GLU A 387 -4.65 7.73 19.12
C GLU A 387 -5.16 7.66 17.67
N ALA A 388 -4.31 7.28 16.71
CA ALA A 388 -4.68 7.09 15.32
C ALA A 388 -5.78 6.02 15.11
N PHE A 389 -5.94 5.06 16.06
CA PHE A 389 -7.05 4.09 16.03
C PHE A 389 -8.42 4.75 16.08
N LYS A 390 -8.54 5.95 16.66
CA LYS A 390 -9.79 6.70 16.73
C LYS A 390 -10.27 7.20 15.35
N VAL A 391 -9.41 7.15 14.34
CA VAL A 391 -9.73 7.46 12.94
C VAL A 391 -9.73 6.21 12.07
N SER A 392 -8.70 5.37 12.18
CA SER A 392 -8.52 4.21 11.28
C SER A 392 -9.64 3.18 11.39
N VAL A 393 -10.06 2.86 12.61
CA VAL A 393 -11.15 1.89 12.83
C VAL A 393 -12.50 2.42 12.36
N PRO A 394 -12.94 3.64 12.76
CA PRO A 394 -14.15 4.23 12.20
C PRO A 394 -14.10 4.42 10.68
N TYR A 395 -12.95 4.78 10.11
CA TYR A 395 -12.80 4.92 8.65
C TYR A 395 -13.16 3.61 7.93
N TYR A 396 -12.63 2.46 8.36
CA TYR A 396 -13.00 1.17 7.77
C TYR A 396 -14.48 0.85 7.94
N VAL A 397 -15.01 0.97 9.15
CA VAL A 397 -16.41 0.62 9.46
C VAL A 397 -17.37 1.48 8.66
N GLU A 398 -17.22 2.81 8.75
CA GLU A 398 -18.13 3.77 8.13
C GLU A 398 -18.04 3.72 6.60
N SER A 399 -16.82 3.55 6.03
CA SER A 399 -16.66 3.37 4.59
C SER A 399 -17.37 2.11 4.10
N ALA A 400 -17.23 0.99 4.83
CA ALA A 400 -17.90 -0.25 4.47
C ALA A 400 -19.43 -0.09 4.49
N LEU A 401 -19.98 0.45 5.55
CA LEU A 401 -21.44 0.63 5.72
C LEU A 401 -22.02 1.60 4.70
N PHE A 402 -21.32 2.71 4.45
CA PHE A 402 -21.72 3.69 3.43
C PHE A 402 -21.73 3.07 2.04
N LEU A 403 -20.70 2.32 1.67
CA LEU A 403 -20.61 1.69 0.36
C LEU A 403 -21.58 0.52 0.20
N LEU A 404 -21.85 -0.26 1.24
CA LEU A 404 -22.93 -1.28 1.20
C LEU A 404 -24.28 -0.62 0.86
N GLN A 405 -24.60 0.53 1.45
CA GLN A 405 -25.83 1.25 1.14
C GLN A 405 -25.79 1.84 -0.28
N HIS A 406 -24.69 2.46 -0.69
CA HIS A 406 -24.51 3.07 -2.01
C HIS A 406 -24.69 2.06 -3.15
N TYR A 407 -24.01 0.91 -3.09
CA TYR A 407 -24.09 -0.11 -4.13
C TYR A 407 -25.44 -0.85 -4.14
N ARG A 408 -26.12 -0.97 -3.00
CA ARG A 408 -27.47 -1.52 -2.97
C ARG A 408 -28.46 -0.64 -3.72
N GLN A 409 -28.40 0.69 -3.56
CA GLN A 409 -29.26 1.64 -4.28
C GLN A 409 -29.02 1.66 -5.78
N LYS A 410 -27.81 1.28 -6.25
CA LYS A 410 -27.50 1.15 -7.70
C LYS A 410 -28.08 -0.12 -8.33
N VAL A 411 -28.47 -1.10 -7.53
CA VAL A 411 -29.00 -2.41 -8.00
C VAL A 411 -30.55 -2.45 -7.95
N GLU A 412 -31.17 -1.68 -7.07
CA GLU A 412 -32.62 -1.47 -7.00
C GLU A 412 -33.07 -0.43 -8.04
#